data_d39a39586b0877b60b7aa04b964dff89
#
_entry.id   d39a39586b0877b60b7aa04b964dff89
#
_cell.length_a   1.000
_cell.length_b   1.000
_cell.length_c   1.000
_cell.angle_alpha   90.00
_cell.angle_beta   90.00
_cell.angle_gamma   90.00
#
_symmetry.space_group_name_H-M   'P 1'
#
loop_
_entity.id
_entity.type
_entity.pdbx_description
1 polymer ?
#
loop_
_entity_poly.entity_id
_entity_poly.type
_entity_poly.pdbx_seq_one_letter_code
_entity_poly.pdbx_strand_id
1 'polypeptide(L)'
;MAGGSPANPAALAKRSTVQVVGHYCLYCGAALVVRVVEGRQVEACSNDDFVLWHDPKVTTAVVIEADGGILLGRRAIEPGRGLWCLPGGFVNDDEDPWDAAARECKEEICAAVELTRLIGVYHIAKRGAPSMVGIAYQARLADGSRPSPGAEMLEVRVFPLDSIPPLAFPSHNNVLAEYRSALFPTGRAPKDA
;
A
#
# COMPACT_ATOMS: atom_id res chain seq x y z
N MET A 1 63.71 37.02 -9.96
CA MET A 1 63.14 35.70 -10.18
C MET A 1 62.19 35.41 -9.03
N ALA A 2 60.89 35.65 -9.23
CA ALA A 2 59.85 35.43 -8.25
C ALA A 2 58.96 34.26 -8.77
N GLY A 3 59.08 33.16 -8.07
CA GLY A 3 58.26 31.95 -8.36
C GLY A 3 56.85 32.13 -7.80
N GLY A 4 55.90 32.23 -8.68
CA GLY A 4 54.47 32.20 -8.33
C GLY A 4 54.05 30.76 -8.06
N SER A 5 53.54 30.53 -6.84
CA SER A 5 52.93 29.28 -6.44
C SER A 5 51.54 29.15 -7.10
N PRO A 6 51.17 27.99 -7.69
CA PRO A 6 49.85 27.85 -8.27
C PRO A 6 48.77 27.72 -7.18
N ALA A 7 47.71 28.49 -7.34
CA ALA A 7 46.51 28.46 -6.51
C ALA A 7 45.87 27.10 -6.54
N ASN A 8 45.53 26.56 -5.36
CA ASN A 8 44.83 25.29 -5.13
C ASN A 8 43.36 25.44 -5.58
N PRO A 9 42.86 24.66 -6.55
CA PRO A 9 41.45 24.71 -7.01
C PRO A 9 40.48 23.86 -6.19
N ALA A 10 40.78 23.59 -4.92
CA ALA A 10 39.94 22.72 -4.10
C ALA A 10 39.06 23.46 -3.07
N ALA A 11 38.45 24.57 -3.47
CA ALA A 11 37.39 25.20 -2.71
C ALA A 11 36.11 25.29 -3.56
N LEU A 12 35.66 24.16 -4.12
CA LEU A 12 34.27 24.06 -4.54
C LEU A 12 33.43 24.05 -3.27
N ALA A 13 32.85 25.19 -2.94
CA ALA A 13 31.84 25.35 -1.92
C ALA A 13 30.81 24.24 -2.09
N LYS A 14 30.65 23.40 -1.05
CA LYS A 14 29.52 22.51 -0.90
C LYS A 14 28.27 23.39 -1.03
N ARG A 15 27.60 23.32 -2.18
CA ARG A 15 26.25 23.84 -2.31
C ARG A 15 25.45 23.04 -1.33
N SER A 16 25.10 23.59 -0.19
CA SER A 16 24.05 23.13 0.67
C SER A 16 22.81 23.03 -0.21
N THR A 17 22.42 21.83 -0.52
CA THR A 17 21.13 21.55 -1.14
C THR A 17 20.11 22.02 -0.11
N VAL A 18 19.59 23.24 -0.28
CA VAL A 18 18.40 23.67 0.43
C VAL A 18 17.31 22.71 -0.08
N GLN A 19 17.00 21.69 0.70
CA GLN A 19 15.79 20.93 0.51
C GLN A 19 14.65 21.91 0.76
N VAL A 20 14.11 22.48 -0.32
CA VAL A 20 12.84 23.20 -0.29
C VAL A 20 11.79 22.12 -0.06
N VAL A 21 11.53 21.78 1.20
CA VAL A 21 10.42 20.99 1.62
C VAL A 21 9.22 21.93 1.67
N GLY A 22 8.68 22.25 0.49
CA GLY A 22 7.51 23.11 0.37
C GLY A 22 6.64 22.59 -0.77
N HIS A 23 5.35 22.45 -0.49
CA HIS A 23 4.37 22.26 -1.54
C HIS A 23 3.96 23.62 -2.11
N TYR A 24 3.52 23.63 -3.35
CA TYR A 24 3.12 24.83 -4.06
C TYR A 24 1.66 24.72 -4.50
N CYS A 25 0.97 25.84 -4.52
CA CYS A 25 -0.40 25.90 -5.03
C CYS A 25 -0.44 25.51 -6.50
N LEU A 26 -1.33 24.60 -6.87
CA LEU A 26 -1.49 24.13 -8.24
C LEU A 26 -2.09 25.19 -9.18
N TYR A 27 -2.74 26.23 -8.62
CA TYR A 27 -3.39 27.29 -9.41
C TYR A 27 -2.51 28.50 -9.63
N CYS A 28 -1.79 28.96 -8.60
CA CYS A 28 -1.02 30.20 -8.69
C CYS A 28 0.51 30.03 -8.50
N GLY A 29 0.97 28.83 -8.19
CA GLY A 29 2.40 28.54 -7.98
C GLY A 29 3.01 29.11 -6.69
N ALA A 30 2.22 29.76 -5.82
CA ALA A 30 2.72 30.27 -4.55
C ALA A 30 3.05 29.11 -3.59
N ALA A 31 4.09 29.28 -2.75
CA ALA A 31 4.39 28.31 -1.70
C ALA A 31 3.21 28.21 -0.73
N LEU A 32 2.85 26.97 -0.35
CA LEU A 32 1.79 26.72 0.62
C LEU A 32 2.29 27.09 2.03
N VAL A 33 1.37 27.57 2.86
CA VAL A 33 1.60 27.90 4.26
C VAL A 33 0.69 27.09 5.16
N VAL A 34 1.12 26.80 6.39
CA VAL A 34 0.26 26.09 7.35
C VAL A 34 -0.87 27.01 7.81
N ARG A 35 -2.10 26.58 7.64
CA ARG A 35 -3.33 27.26 8.08
C ARG A 35 -4.22 26.30 8.86
N VAL A 36 -5.11 26.84 9.70
CA VAL A 36 -6.17 26.06 10.35
C VAL A 36 -7.40 26.10 9.46
N VAL A 37 -7.81 24.98 8.91
CA VAL A 37 -9.04 24.80 8.13
C VAL A 37 -9.84 23.71 8.81
N GLU A 38 -11.09 23.98 9.13
CA GLU A 38 -12.00 23.04 9.84
C GLU A 38 -11.37 22.42 11.10
N GLY A 39 -10.60 23.22 11.86
CA GLY A 39 -9.94 22.79 13.10
C GLY A 39 -8.68 21.91 12.89
N ARG A 40 -8.22 21.71 11.66
CA ARG A 40 -7.01 20.96 11.32
C ARG A 40 -5.93 21.90 10.80
N GLN A 41 -4.68 21.62 11.16
CA GLN A 41 -3.53 22.26 10.52
C GLN A 41 -3.29 21.59 9.16
N VAL A 42 -3.40 22.37 8.09
CA VAL A 42 -3.22 21.93 6.70
C VAL A 42 -2.33 22.91 5.96
N GLU A 43 -1.73 22.45 4.87
CA GLU A 43 -1.03 23.33 3.94
C GLU A 43 -2.05 23.95 2.98
N ALA A 44 -2.07 25.28 2.89
CA ALA A 44 -3.03 25.99 2.06
C ALA A 44 -2.37 27.19 1.36
N CYS A 45 -2.94 27.62 0.26
CA CYS A 45 -2.51 28.81 -0.44
C CYS A 45 -2.87 30.08 0.33
N SER A 46 -1.98 31.08 0.29
CA SER A 46 -2.25 32.40 0.85
C SER A 46 -2.98 33.33 -0.12
N ASN A 47 -2.97 33.02 -1.40
CA ASN A 47 -3.49 33.86 -2.49
C ASN A 47 -4.85 33.42 -3.00
N ASP A 48 -5.24 32.15 -2.74
CA ASP A 48 -6.51 31.58 -3.18
C ASP A 48 -7.01 30.54 -2.15
N ASP A 49 -8.12 29.87 -2.44
CA ASP A 49 -8.77 28.91 -1.53
C ASP A 49 -8.23 27.49 -1.65
N PHE A 50 -7.09 27.27 -2.33
CA PHE A 50 -6.50 25.95 -2.46
C PHE A 50 -6.01 25.44 -1.11
N VAL A 51 -6.42 24.21 -0.76
CA VAL A 51 -5.98 23.45 0.40
C VAL A 51 -5.39 22.13 -0.08
N LEU A 52 -4.18 21.81 0.37
CA LEU A 52 -3.58 20.51 0.11
C LEU A 52 -4.09 19.50 1.14
N TRP A 53 -5.05 18.69 0.74
CA TRP A 53 -5.51 17.56 1.53
C TRP A 53 -4.60 16.34 1.31
N HIS A 54 -4.27 15.67 2.40
CA HIS A 54 -3.54 14.40 2.35
C HIS A 54 -4.56 13.26 2.48
N ASP A 55 -5.10 12.84 1.34
CA ASP A 55 -6.05 11.73 1.30
C ASP A 55 -5.36 10.38 1.45
N PRO A 56 -5.96 9.43 2.18
CA PRO A 56 -5.41 8.10 2.30
C PRO A 56 -5.47 7.39 0.94
N LYS A 57 -4.39 6.74 0.53
CA LYS A 57 -4.44 5.86 -0.62
C LYS A 57 -5.30 4.63 -0.31
N VAL A 58 -6.08 4.19 -1.30
CA VAL A 58 -6.86 2.96 -1.20
C VAL A 58 -6.06 1.78 -1.76
N THR A 59 -6.09 0.65 -1.06
CA THR A 59 -5.41 -0.58 -1.49
C THR A 59 -6.30 -1.78 -1.23
N THR A 60 -6.14 -2.85 -2.01
CA THR A 60 -6.85 -4.12 -1.83
C THR A 60 -5.92 -5.20 -1.31
N ALA A 61 -6.50 -6.23 -0.70
CA ALA A 61 -5.84 -7.49 -0.37
C ALA A 61 -6.85 -8.64 -0.55
N VAL A 62 -6.42 -9.76 -1.12
CA VAL A 62 -7.32 -10.86 -1.46
C VAL A 62 -6.90 -12.14 -0.76
N VAL A 63 -7.80 -12.70 0.05
CA VAL A 63 -7.66 -14.03 0.64
C VAL A 63 -8.22 -15.02 -0.37
N ILE A 64 -7.33 -15.70 -1.09
CA ILE A 64 -7.70 -16.67 -2.13
C ILE A 64 -7.65 -18.07 -1.56
N GLU A 65 -8.81 -18.73 -1.51
CA GLU A 65 -8.92 -20.12 -1.12
C GLU A 65 -8.52 -21.03 -2.29
N ALA A 66 -7.60 -21.94 -2.03
CA ALA A 66 -7.14 -22.93 -3.00
C ALA A 66 -6.63 -24.19 -2.28
N ASP A 67 -6.94 -25.37 -2.79
CA ASP A 67 -6.41 -26.67 -2.34
C ASP A 67 -6.43 -26.87 -0.80
N GLY A 68 -7.48 -26.38 -0.14
CA GLY A 68 -7.64 -26.49 1.33
C GLY A 68 -6.78 -25.54 2.15
N GLY A 69 -6.20 -24.53 1.53
CA GLY A 69 -5.38 -23.50 2.17
C GLY A 69 -5.59 -22.13 1.57
N ILE A 70 -4.65 -21.22 1.86
CA ILE A 70 -4.63 -19.84 1.37
C ILE A 70 -3.43 -19.66 0.43
N LEU A 71 -3.71 -19.12 -0.76
CA LEU A 71 -2.68 -18.79 -1.74
C LEU A 71 -2.00 -17.48 -1.37
N LEU A 72 -0.67 -17.51 -1.31
CA LEU A 72 0.18 -16.36 -1.04
C LEU A 72 1.21 -16.18 -2.15
N GLY A 73 1.61 -14.92 -2.39
CA GLY A 73 2.73 -14.56 -3.23
C GLY A 73 3.96 -14.20 -2.40
N ARG A 74 5.16 -14.59 -2.84
CA ARG A 74 6.43 -14.17 -2.25
C ARG A 74 6.99 -13.00 -3.02
N ARG A 75 7.14 -11.85 -2.38
CA ARG A 75 7.47 -10.58 -3.02
C ARG A 75 8.85 -10.57 -3.71
N ALA A 76 8.90 -10.05 -4.93
CA ALA A 76 10.14 -9.79 -5.66
C ALA A 76 10.68 -8.38 -5.43
N ILE A 77 9.84 -7.45 -4.93
CA ILE A 77 10.12 -6.02 -4.80
C ILE A 77 10.01 -5.52 -3.35
N GLU A 78 10.62 -4.37 -3.06
CA GLU A 78 10.46 -3.68 -1.78
C GLU A 78 9.10 -2.92 -1.72
N PRO A 79 8.55 -2.70 -0.52
CA PRO A 79 9.02 -3.21 0.77
C PRO A 79 8.71 -4.70 0.97
N GLY A 80 9.55 -5.38 1.78
CA GLY A 80 9.31 -6.76 2.17
C GLY A 80 9.68 -7.81 1.14
N ARG A 81 10.67 -7.53 0.29
CA ARG A 81 11.21 -8.50 -0.67
C ARG A 81 11.59 -9.82 0.02
N GLY A 82 11.15 -10.93 -0.57
CA GLY A 82 11.38 -12.28 -0.06
C GLY A 82 10.39 -12.74 1.02
N LEU A 83 9.56 -11.85 1.56
CA LEU A 83 8.47 -12.20 2.46
C LEU A 83 7.18 -12.51 1.69
N TRP A 84 6.25 -13.18 2.34
CA TRP A 84 4.97 -13.57 1.77
C TRP A 84 3.92 -12.49 1.96
N CYS A 85 2.96 -12.41 1.06
CA CYS A 85 1.83 -11.49 1.17
C CYS A 85 0.56 -12.09 0.56
N LEU A 86 -0.58 -11.53 0.95
CA LEU A 86 -1.82 -11.69 0.19
C LEU A 86 -1.68 -10.93 -1.13
N PRO A 87 -2.14 -11.44 -2.26
CA PRO A 87 -2.23 -10.69 -3.50
C PRO A 87 -3.09 -9.43 -3.32
N GLY A 88 -2.73 -8.36 -4.01
CA GLY A 88 -3.44 -7.10 -3.97
C GLY A 88 -2.51 -5.88 -4.06
N GLY A 89 -3.07 -4.73 -4.38
CA GLY A 89 -2.35 -3.50 -4.59
C GLY A 89 -3.22 -2.26 -4.56
N PHE A 90 -2.76 -1.18 -5.19
CA PHE A 90 -3.47 0.09 -5.16
C PHE A 90 -4.69 0.10 -6.09
N VAL A 91 -5.76 0.75 -5.62
CA VAL A 91 -6.91 1.09 -6.45
C VAL A 91 -6.60 2.36 -7.23
N ASN A 92 -6.80 2.35 -8.54
CA ASN A 92 -6.69 3.54 -9.38
C ASN A 92 -7.88 4.48 -9.16
N ASP A 93 -7.74 5.75 -9.51
CA ASP A 93 -8.75 6.78 -9.28
C ASP A 93 -10.04 6.60 -10.13
N ASP A 94 -9.94 5.84 -11.21
CA ASP A 94 -11.02 5.52 -12.13
C ASP A 94 -11.50 4.06 -12.04
N GLU A 95 -11.14 3.33 -10.97
CA GLU A 95 -11.35 1.89 -10.84
C GLU A 95 -12.20 1.53 -9.61
N ASP A 96 -13.15 0.61 -9.79
CA ASP A 96 -13.85 0.02 -8.65
C ASP A 96 -12.90 -0.86 -7.81
N PRO A 97 -12.91 -0.77 -6.47
CA PRO A 97 -12.04 -1.60 -5.62
C PRO A 97 -12.19 -3.11 -5.82
N TRP A 98 -13.37 -3.58 -6.23
CA TRP A 98 -13.60 -4.99 -6.56
C TRP A 98 -12.85 -5.39 -7.83
N ASP A 99 -12.91 -4.54 -8.86
CA ASP A 99 -12.20 -4.74 -10.13
C ASP A 99 -10.68 -4.63 -9.93
N ALA A 100 -10.22 -3.66 -9.12
CA ALA A 100 -8.83 -3.52 -8.73
C ALA A 100 -8.28 -4.81 -8.08
N ALA A 101 -9.03 -5.40 -7.15
CA ALA A 101 -8.63 -6.65 -6.49
C ALA A 101 -8.47 -7.81 -7.49
N ALA A 102 -9.37 -7.92 -8.46
CA ALA A 102 -9.29 -8.95 -9.51
C ALA A 102 -8.11 -8.69 -10.47
N ARG A 103 -7.87 -7.43 -10.85
CA ARG A 103 -6.75 -7.00 -11.70
C ARG A 103 -5.41 -7.33 -11.02
N GLU A 104 -5.23 -6.93 -9.77
CA GLU A 104 -4.00 -7.18 -9.00
C GLU A 104 -3.70 -8.68 -8.89
N CYS A 105 -4.72 -9.51 -8.64
CA CYS A 105 -4.54 -10.97 -8.66
C CYS A 105 -4.05 -11.44 -10.02
N LYS A 106 -4.61 -10.94 -11.11
CA LYS A 106 -4.19 -11.33 -12.46
C LYS A 106 -2.75 -10.90 -12.75
N GLU A 107 -2.31 -9.74 -12.27
CA GLU A 107 -0.96 -9.20 -12.46
C GLU A 107 0.07 -9.93 -11.58
N GLU A 108 -0.24 -10.15 -10.31
CA GLU A 108 0.71 -10.70 -9.33
C GLU A 108 0.82 -12.22 -9.35
N ILE A 109 -0.29 -12.92 -9.58
CA ILE A 109 -0.32 -14.40 -9.55
C ILE A 109 -0.72 -15.02 -10.89
N CYS A 110 -0.83 -14.23 -11.96
CA CYS A 110 -1.18 -14.66 -13.32
C CYS A 110 -2.43 -15.55 -13.40
N ALA A 111 -3.39 -15.35 -12.49
CA ALA A 111 -4.60 -16.15 -12.41
C ALA A 111 -5.84 -15.28 -12.25
N ALA A 112 -6.94 -15.71 -12.87
CA ALA A 112 -8.24 -15.12 -12.64
C ALA A 112 -8.81 -15.64 -11.32
N VAL A 113 -9.49 -14.76 -10.58
CA VAL A 113 -10.16 -15.07 -9.33
C VAL A 113 -11.63 -14.66 -9.39
N GLU A 114 -12.46 -15.37 -8.64
CA GLU A 114 -13.83 -14.98 -8.38
C GLU A 114 -13.92 -14.47 -6.94
N LEU A 115 -14.08 -13.16 -6.80
CA LEU A 115 -14.30 -12.53 -5.51
C LEU A 115 -15.67 -12.94 -4.98
N THR A 116 -15.77 -13.28 -3.70
CA THR A 116 -17.00 -13.83 -3.12
C THR A 116 -17.64 -12.91 -2.09
N ARG A 117 -16.82 -12.22 -1.28
CA ARG A 117 -17.32 -11.29 -0.27
C ARG A 117 -16.24 -10.31 0.21
N LEU A 118 -16.68 -9.21 0.79
CA LEU A 118 -15.84 -8.31 1.60
C LEU A 118 -15.53 -9.00 2.95
N ILE A 119 -14.24 -9.03 3.32
CA ILE A 119 -13.80 -9.45 4.66
C ILE A 119 -13.88 -8.25 5.61
N GLY A 120 -13.28 -7.13 5.22
CA GLY A 120 -13.29 -5.93 6.05
C GLY A 120 -12.58 -4.75 5.40
N VAL A 121 -12.66 -3.60 6.08
CA VAL A 121 -11.99 -2.36 5.72
C VAL A 121 -11.07 -1.95 6.88
N TYR A 122 -9.82 -1.64 6.58
CA TYR A 122 -8.75 -1.46 7.55
C TYR A 122 -8.07 -0.11 7.39
N HIS A 123 -7.92 0.61 8.49
CA HIS A 123 -7.02 1.75 8.54
C HIS A 123 -5.58 1.25 8.69
N ILE A 124 -4.74 1.56 7.71
CA ILE A 124 -3.32 1.18 7.70
C ILE A 124 -2.50 2.43 7.99
N ALA A 125 -2.13 2.61 9.27
CA ALA A 125 -1.29 3.73 9.69
C ALA A 125 0.14 3.55 9.16
N LYS A 126 0.72 4.62 8.65
CA LYS A 126 2.12 4.65 8.21
C LYS A 126 2.84 5.82 8.89
N ARG A 127 3.92 5.53 9.61
CA ARG A 127 4.69 6.58 10.28
C ARG A 127 5.41 7.46 9.26
N GLY A 128 5.17 8.78 9.34
CA GLY A 128 5.83 9.75 8.46
C GLY A 128 5.34 9.78 7.02
N ALA A 129 4.17 9.20 6.73
CA ALA A 129 3.51 9.26 5.43
C ALA A 129 1.99 9.23 5.61
N PRO A 130 1.20 9.65 4.60
CA PRO A 130 -0.24 9.48 4.63
C PRO A 130 -0.64 8.03 4.91
N SER A 131 -1.71 7.84 5.68
CA SER A 131 -2.28 6.51 5.94
C SER A 131 -2.85 5.90 4.66
N MET A 132 -3.24 4.63 4.75
CA MET A 132 -3.95 3.95 3.68
C MET A 132 -5.25 3.35 4.22
N VAL A 133 -6.21 3.16 3.33
CA VAL A 133 -7.41 2.36 3.56
C VAL A 133 -7.23 1.04 2.81
N GLY A 134 -7.14 -0.06 3.55
CA GLY A 134 -7.08 -1.41 2.98
C GLY A 134 -8.47 -2.02 2.91
N ILE A 135 -8.86 -2.53 1.75
CA ILE A 135 -10.11 -3.26 1.54
C ILE A 135 -9.75 -4.71 1.28
N ALA A 136 -10.20 -5.62 2.13
CA ALA A 136 -9.88 -7.03 1.99
C ALA A 136 -11.08 -7.84 1.50
N TYR A 137 -10.83 -8.67 0.49
CA TYR A 137 -11.83 -9.56 -0.10
C TYR A 137 -11.44 -11.02 0.07
N GLN A 138 -12.46 -11.88 0.11
CA GLN A 138 -12.32 -13.33 -0.06
C GLN A 138 -12.56 -13.67 -1.52
N ALA A 139 -11.79 -14.64 -2.01
CA ALA A 139 -11.92 -15.14 -3.37
C ALA A 139 -11.65 -16.64 -3.46
N ARG A 140 -12.02 -17.23 -4.57
CA ARG A 140 -11.55 -18.53 -5.05
C ARG A 140 -10.90 -18.38 -6.41
N LEU A 141 -10.07 -19.33 -6.80
CA LEU A 141 -9.56 -19.36 -8.17
C LEU A 141 -10.73 -19.62 -9.13
N ALA A 142 -10.76 -18.88 -10.24
CA ALA A 142 -11.70 -19.16 -11.32
C ALA A 142 -11.39 -20.52 -11.97
N ASP A 143 -12.40 -21.16 -12.51
CA ASP A 143 -12.26 -22.49 -13.13
C ASP A 143 -11.17 -22.50 -14.21
N GLY A 144 -10.31 -23.52 -14.14
CA GLY A 144 -9.17 -23.68 -15.07
C GLY A 144 -7.99 -22.74 -14.81
N SER A 145 -8.05 -21.79 -13.85
CA SER A 145 -6.94 -20.92 -13.50
C SER A 145 -5.80 -21.69 -12.85
N ARG A 146 -4.58 -21.41 -13.28
CA ARG A 146 -3.34 -21.99 -12.73
C ARG A 146 -2.42 -20.88 -12.27
N PRO A 147 -2.34 -20.59 -10.98
CA PRO A 147 -1.51 -19.53 -10.46
C PRO A 147 -0.03 -19.74 -10.77
N SER A 148 0.63 -18.66 -11.17
CA SER A 148 2.08 -18.60 -11.37
C SER A 148 2.58 -17.21 -11.00
N PRO A 149 3.86 -17.03 -10.61
CA PRO A 149 4.36 -15.74 -10.22
C PRO A 149 4.36 -14.75 -11.38
N GLY A 150 3.75 -13.58 -11.17
CA GLY A 150 3.87 -12.41 -12.02
C GLY A 150 5.19 -11.67 -11.79
N ALA A 151 5.37 -10.51 -12.42
CA ALA A 151 6.64 -9.76 -12.40
C ALA A 151 7.06 -9.32 -10.99
N GLU A 152 6.12 -9.06 -10.10
CA GLU A 152 6.36 -8.61 -8.72
C GLU A 152 6.46 -9.74 -7.70
N MET A 153 6.34 -11.00 -8.14
CA MET A 153 6.39 -12.18 -7.30
C MET A 153 7.55 -13.12 -7.65
N LEU A 154 8.24 -13.63 -6.63
CA LEU A 154 9.28 -14.66 -6.78
C LEU A 154 8.66 -16.06 -6.84
N GLU A 155 7.54 -16.24 -6.16
CA GLU A 155 6.91 -17.55 -5.96
C GLU A 155 5.44 -17.35 -5.59
N VAL A 156 4.60 -18.29 -5.98
CA VAL A 156 3.19 -18.40 -5.56
C VAL A 156 2.99 -19.79 -4.96
N ARG A 157 2.40 -19.84 -3.75
CA ARG A 157 2.19 -21.12 -3.05
C ARG A 157 0.95 -21.09 -2.17
N VAL A 158 0.31 -22.24 -2.04
CA VAL A 158 -0.79 -22.46 -1.08
C VAL A 158 -0.22 -22.91 0.26
N PHE A 159 -0.71 -22.30 1.34
CA PHE A 159 -0.34 -22.64 2.72
C PHE A 159 -1.58 -23.03 3.51
N PRO A 160 -1.49 -24.08 4.34
CA PRO A 160 -2.53 -24.36 5.32
C PRO A 160 -2.75 -23.14 6.22
N LEU A 161 -4.02 -22.87 6.58
CA LEU A 161 -4.36 -21.67 7.35
C LEU A 161 -3.70 -21.61 8.73
N ASP A 162 -3.35 -22.74 9.31
CA ASP A 162 -2.64 -22.87 10.59
C ASP A 162 -1.11 -22.72 10.48
N SER A 163 -0.58 -22.72 9.26
CA SER A 163 0.87 -22.71 8.95
C SER A 163 1.27 -21.58 8.01
N ILE A 164 0.65 -20.42 8.17
CA ILE A 164 0.97 -19.22 7.38
C ILE A 164 2.38 -18.72 7.75
N PRO A 165 3.26 -18.52 6.75
CA PRO A 165 4.60 -18.00 6.98
C PRO A 165 4.58 -16.52 7.40
N PRO A 166 5.73 -15.94 7.84
CA PRO A 166 5.82 -14.51 8.12
C PRO A 166 5.40 -13.67 6.92
N LEU A 167 4.47 -12.73 7.15
CA LEU A 167 3.93 -11.85 6.13
C LEU A 167 4.68 -10.51 6.07
N ALA A 168 4.79 -9.94 4.87
CA ALA A 168 5.43 -8.67 4.60
C ALA A 168 4.71 -7.49 5.28
N PHE A 169 3.40 -7.59 5.45
CA PHE A 169 2.57 -6.48 5.94
C PHE A 169 1.77 -6.90 7.19
N PRO A 170 1.90 -6.15 8.30
CA PRO A 170 1.11 -6.42 9.51
C PRO A 170 -0.41 -6.39 9.26
N SER A 171 -0.89 -5.55 8.33
CA SER A 171 -2.30 -5.50 7.93
C SER A 171 -2.82 -6.84 7.39
N HIS A 172 -2.00 -7.62 6.69
CA HIS A 172 -2.38 -8.93 6.17
C HIS A 172 -2.62 -9.95 7.30
N ASN A 173 -1.90 -9.83 8.41
CA ASN A 173 -2.18 -10.66 9.59
C ASN A 173 -3.57 -10.34 10.18
N ASN A 174 -3.95 -9.05 10.20
CA ASN A 174 -5.28 -8.64 10.67
C ASN A 174 -6.39 -9.19 9.76
N VAL A 175 -6.18 -9.12 8.45
CA VAL A 175 -7.11 -9.69 7.45
C VAL A 175 -7.29 -11.19 7.67
N LEU A 176 -6.19 -11.95 7.83
CA LEU A 176 -6.27 -13.39 8.07
C LEU A 176 -6.88 -13.73 9.44
N ALA A 177 -6.68 -12.91 10.46
CA ALA A 177 -7.32 -13.09 11.75
C ALA A 177 -8.85 -12.92 11.65
N GLU A 178 -9.32 -11.89 10.94
CA GLU A 178 -10.74 -11.65 10.68
C GLU A 178 -11.35 -12.80 9.85
N TYR A 179 -10.67 -13.20 8.77
CA TYR A 179 -11.06 -14.33 7.93
C TYR A 179 -11.23 -15.61 8.75
N ARG A 180 -10.26 -15.95 9.62
CA ARG A 180 -10.34 -17.11 10.54
C ARG A 180 -11.54 -17.01 11.47
N SER A 181 -11.78 -15.84 12.06
CA SER A 181 -12.89 -15.62 12.98
C SER A 181 -14.24 -15.84 12.31
N ALA A 182 -14.36 -15.54 11.04
CA ALA A 182 -15.58 -15.79 10.26
C ALA A 182 -15.80 -17.27 9.93
N LEU A 183 -14.70 -18.04 9.75
CA LEU A 183 -14.79 -19.49 9.52
C LEU A 183 -15.10 -20.26 10.80
N PHE A 184 -14.59 -19.80 11.94
CA PHE A 184 -14.73 -20.43 13.26
C PHE A 184 -15.32 -19.42 14.26
N PRO A 185 -16.62 -19.09 14.16
CA PRO A 185 -17.22 -18.11 15.07
C PRO A 185 -17.19 -18.64 16.50
N THR A 186 -16.18 -18.22 17.25
CA THR A 186 -16.19 -18.36 18.71
C THR A 186 -17.22 -17.37 19.22
N GLY A 187 -18.39 -17.85 19.71
CA GLY A 187 -19.58 -17.11 20.10
C GLY A 187 -19.41 -15.76 20.79
N ARG A 188 -18.86 -14.79 20.08
CA ARG A 188 -18.73 -13.43 20.53
C ARG A 188 -19.99 -12.67 20.13
N ALA A 189 -20.75 -12.26 21.10
CA ALA A 189 -21.87 -11.34 20.92
C ALA A 189 -21.44 -10.12 20.10
N PRO A 190 -22.32 -9.58 19.22
CA PRO A 190 -22.04 -8.32 18.53
C PRO A 190 -21.70 -7.24 19.56
N LYS A 191 -20.65 -6.48 19.31
CA LYS A 191 -20.41 -5.25 20.06
C LYS A 191 -21.54 -4.32 19.70
N ASP A 192 -22.34 -3.99 20.70
CA ASP A 192 -23.44 -3.04 20.58
C ASP A 192 -22.94 -1.75 19.91
N ALA A 193 -23.75 -1.28 18.95
CA ALA A 193 -23.56 -0.06 18.19
C ALA A 193 -23.67 1.18 19.08
#